data_279b67b52f167f9f55939761c256944a
#
_entry.id   279b67b52f167f9f55939761c256944a
#
_cell.length_a   1.000
_cell.length_b   1.000
_cell.length_c   1.000
_cell.angle_alpha   90.00
_cell.angle_beta   90.00
_cell.angle_gamma   90.00
#
_symmetry.space_group_name_H-M   'P 1'
#
loop_
_entity.id
_entity.type
_entity.pdbx_description
1 polymer ?
#
loop_
_entity_poly.entity_id
_entity_poly.type
_entity_poly.pdbx_seq_one_letter_code
_entity_poly.pdbx_strand_id
1 'polypeptide(L)'
;DPSDKSIRGFVVPTDSAGFKAKDQKGKLSLRASDTSELVFQDVHLPADALLPTSGGLKSPLMCLTQARYGISWGAMGAAMACFEEALAYSQQRVMFDKVIGGFQIQQVRLADMLTEIVKAQLVSLHLGRLKDAGTMTPQQVSLAKRNNVSMATDIAREARRLLGANGILAEYSAMRHMANLESVYTYEGTHDVHSLILGQAVTGLSAFK
;
A
#
# COMPACT_ATOMS: atom_id res chain seq x y z
N ASP A 1 -2.67 9.35 28.79
CA ASP A 1 -2.78 9.71 30.22
C ASP A 1 -4.07 10.50 30.43
N PRO A 2 -4.98 10.03 31.28
CA PRO A 2 -6.25 10.73 31.54
C PRO A 2 -6.08 12.10 32.20
N SER A 3 -4.99 12.31 32.95
CA SER A 3 -4.76 13.53 33.73
C SER A 3 -4.35 14.72 32.87
N ASP A 4 -3.58 14.46 31.78
CA ASP A 4 -3.06 15.49 30.86
C ASP A 4 -3.50 15.27 29.42
N LYS A 5 -4.32 14.23 29.14
CA LYS A 5 -4.74 13.81 27.80
C LYS A 5 -3.58 13.57 26.84
N SER A 6 -2.39 13.28 27.35
CA SER A 6 -1.22 13.03 26.53
C SER A 6 -1.28 11.66 25.86
N ILE A 7 -0.74 11.58 24.64
CA ILE A 7 -0.55 10.33 23.92
C ILE A 7 0.90 9.91 24.15
N ARG A 8 1.09 8.66 24.60
CA ARG A 8 2.39 8.06 24.88
C ARG A 8 2.52 6.71 24.15
N GLY A 9 3.75 6.32 23.86
CA GLY A 9 4.06 5.00 23.32
C GLY A 9 4.65 4.08 24.39
N PHE A 10 4.26 2.81 24.37
CA PHE A 10 4.76 1.79 25.31
C PHE A 10 5.21 0.56 24.57
N VAL A 11 6.23 -0.11 25.07
CA VAL A 11 6.59 -1.47 24.65
C VAL A 11 5.87 -2.44 25.59
N VAL A 12 5.06 -3.32 25.02
CA VAL A 12 4.30 -4.32 25.76
C VAL A 12 4.84 -5.70 25.42
N PRO A 13 5.47 -6.44 26.38
CA PRO A 13 5.82 -7.83 26.18
C PRO A 13 4.57 -8.68 25.89
N THR A 14 4.67 -9.61 24.97
CA THR A 14 3.52 -10.41 24.54
C THR A 14 3.04 -11.43 25.57
N ASP A 15 3.84 -11.71 26.58
CA ASP A 15 3.54 -12.55 27.73
C ASP A 15 2.99 -11.79 28.93
N SER A 16 2.76 -10.46 28.79
CA SER A 16 2.18 -9.63 29.84
C SER A 16 0.80 -10.14 30.26
N ALA A 17 0.57 -10.24 31.59
CA ALA A 17 -0.74 -10.59 32.13
C ALA A 17 -1.80 -9.57 31.63
N GLY A 18 -2.92 -10.09 31.11
CA GLY A 18 -4.00 -9.27 30.56
C GLY A 18 -3.82 -8.87 29.08
N PHE A 19 -2.69 -9.18 28.45
CA PHE A 19 -2.52 -9.02 26.99
C PHE A 19 -2.96 -10.28 26.26
N LYS A 20 -3.71 -10.09 25.17
CA LYS A 20 -4.10 -11.17 24.24
C LYS A 20 -4.04 -10.66 22.82
N ALA A 21 -3.51 -11.49 21.93
CA ALA A 21 -3.58 -11.29 20.48
C ALA A 21 -4.43 -12.42 19.88
N LYS A 22 -5.40 -12.05 19.04
CA LYS A 22 -6.28 -13.00 18.35
C LYS A 22 -6.22 -12.76 16.85
N ASP A 23 -5.73 -13.75 16.12
CA ASP A 23 -5.61 -13.66 14.66
C ASP A 23 -6.94 -13.45 13.96
N GLN A 24 -6.96 -12.53 13.04
CA GLN A 24 -8.07 -12.32 12.11
C GLN A 24 -8.05 -13.39 11.03
N LYS A 25 -8.98 -14.32 11.11
CA LYS A 25 -9.14 -15.39 10.12
C LYS A 25 -10.03 -14.93 8.95
N GLY A 26 -9.90 -15.61 7.81
CA GLY A 26 -10.78 -15.41 6.66
C GLY A 26 -10.49 -14.17 5.80
N LYS A 27 -9.34 -13.52 5.95
CA LYS A 27 -8.94 -12.44 5.03
C LYS A 27 -8.82 -12.96 3.60
N LEU A 28 -9.34 -12.21 2.62
CA LEU A 28 -9.20 -12.48 1.18
C LEU A 28 -7.99 -11.76 0.56
N SER A 29 -7.38 -10.85 1.31
CA SER A 29 -6.25 -10.01 0.91
C SER A 29 -5.12 -10.16 1.91
N LEU A 30 -3.87 -10.09 1.45
CA LEU A 30 -2.67 -10.24 2.29
C LEU A 30 -2.74 -11.46 3.23
N ARG A 31 -3.14 -12.61 2.69
CA ARG A 31 -3.41 -13.82 3.47
C ARG A 31 -2.19 -14.37 4.21
N ALA A 32 -0.98 -14.11 3.68
CA ALA A 32 0.28 -14.51 4.30
C ALA A 32 0.77 -13.50 5.37
N SER A 33 0.09 -12.37 5.55
CA SER A 33 0.40 -11.38 6.58
C SER A 33 -0.49 -11.62 7.79
N ASP A 34 0.10 -11.88 8.93
CA ASP A 34 -0.64 -11.99 10.18
C ASP A 34 -1.23 -10.64 10.57
N THR A 35 -2.50 -10.67 10.96
CA THR A 35 -3.23 -9.51 11.46
C THR A 35 -4.00 -9.95 12.68
N SER A 36 -3.84 -9.28 13.79
CA SER A 36 -4.46 -9.68 15.05
C SER A 36 -5.21 -8.52 15.70
N GLU A 37 -6.31 -8.86 16.35
CA GLU A 37 -6.94 -7.99 17.33
C GLU A 37 -6.11 -8.05 18.62
N LEU A 38 -5.71 -6.90 19.14
CA LEU A 38 -4.95 -6.77 20.37
C LEU A 38 -5.88 -6.33 21.49
N VAL A 39 -5.98 -7.15 22.54
CA VAL A 39 -6.79 -6.87 23.72
C VAL A 39 -5.88 -6.62 24.91
N PHE A 40 -6.10 -5.50 25.58
CA PHE A 40 -5.39 -5.11 26.78
C PHE A 40 -6.41 -4.98 27.93
N GLN A 41 -6.30 -5.83 28.92
CA GLN A 41 -7.18 -5.84 30.09
C GLN A 41 -6.34 -5.75 31.36
N ASP A 42 -6.36 -4.59 31.98
CA ASP A 42 -5.60 -4.30 33.20
C ASP A 42 -4.11 -4.68 33.09
N VAL A 43 -3.49 -4.39 31.95
CA VAL A 43 -2.07 -4.67 31.73
C VAL A 43 -1.22 -3.67 32.50
N HIS A 44 -0.44 -4.15 33.46
CA HIS A 44 0.50 -3.34 34.22
C HIS A 44 1.88 -3.42 33.60
N LEU A 45 2.48 -2.28 33.30
CA LEU A 45 3.82 -2.16 32.73
C LEU A 45 4.75 -1.40 33.68
N PRO A 46 6.04 -1.77 33.74
CA PRO A 46 7.03 -1.01 34.47
C PRO A 46 7.26 0.37 33.81
N ALA A 47 7.79 1.33 34.58
CA ALA A 47 7.96 2.70 34.09
C ALA A 47 8.89 2.83 32.88
N ASP A 48 9.87 1.93 32.75
CA ASP A 48 10.84 1.86 31.63
C ASP A 48 10.22 1.26 30.35
N ALA A 49 9.02 0.71 30.39
CA ALA A 49 8.26 0.34 29.19
C ALA A 49 7.79 1.56 28.37
N LEU A 50 7.79 2.75 28.97
CA LEU A 50 7.47 4.01 28.29
C LEU A 50 8.58 4.35 27.28
N LEU A 51 8.22 4.56 26.01
CA LEU A 51 9.15 5.04 25.00
C LEU A 51 9.58 6.48 25.33
N PRO A 52 10.85 6.74 25.65
CA PRO A 52 11.29 8.01 26.26
C PRO A 52 11.12 9.22 25.35
N THR A 53 11.19 9.03 24.04
CA THR A 53 11.04 10.10 23.05
C THR A 53 9.64 10.17 22.44
N SER A 54 8.70 9.35 22.91
CA SER A 54 7.32 9.37 22.42
C SER A 54 6.54 10.50 23.04
N GLY A 55 5.90 11.32 22.22
CA GLY A 55 5.05 12.42 22.70
C GLY A 55 4.06 12.88 21.65
N GLY A 56 2.78 12.90 22.02
CA GLY A 56 1.69 13.29 21.14
C GLY A 56 1.54 12.40 19.90
N LEU A 57 0.72 12.82 18.98
CA LEU A 57 0.50 12.13 17.68
C LEU A 57 1.70 12.20 16.73
N LYS A 58 2.67 13.09 16.97
CA LYS A 58 3.81 13.27 16.07
C LYS A 58 4.60 11.96 15.90
N SER A 59 4.84 11.24 17.00
CA SER A 59 5.65 10.01 16.97
C SER A 59 5.03 8.90 16.10
N PRO A 60 3.77 8.47 16.28
CA PRO A 60 3.16 7.49 15.39
C PRO A 60 3.01 8.02 13.95
N LEU A 61 2.74 9.30 13.73
CA LEU A 61 2.64 9.86 12.39
C LEU A 61 3.98 9.87 11.64
N MET A 62 5.10 10.01 12.35
CA MET A 62 6.43 9.84 11.75
C MET A 62 6.66 8.41 11.27
N CYS A 63 6.31 7.40 12.09
CA CYS A 63 6.38 5.98 11.69
C CYS A 63 5.51 5.71 10.46
N LEU A 64 4.26 6.20 10.47
CA LEU A 64 3.34 6.07 9.33
C LEU A 64 3.87 6.74 8.06
N THR A 65 4.56 7.87 8.17
CA THR A 65 5.17 8.53 7.01
C THR A 65 6.25 7.64 6.36
N GLN A 66 7.08 6.97 7.17
CA GLN A 66 8.07 6.03 6.66
C GLN A 66 7.43 4.78 6.04
N ALA A 67 6.41 4.22 6.71
CA ALA A 67 5.67 3.06 6.20
C ALA A 67 5.01 3.38 4.84
N ARG A 68 4.32 4.50 4.73
CA ARG A 68 3.67 4.97 3.48
C ARG A 68 4.66 5.18 2.34
N TYR A 69 5.86 5.68 2.65
CA TYR A 69 6.97 5.76 1.70
C TYR A 69 7.30 4.37 1.14
N GLY A 70 7.50 3.36 2.00
CA GLY A 70 7.77 1.99 1.58
C GLY A 70 6.62 1.37 0.76
N ILE A 71 5.37 1.62 1.16
CA ILE A 71 4.18 1.18 0.43
C ILE A 71 4.14 1.70 -1.01
N SER A 72 4.57 2.93 -1.26
CA SER A 72 4.59 3.49 -2.62
C SER A 72 5.52 2.71 -3.57
N TRP A 73 6.63 2.17 -3.05
CA TRP A 73 7.55 1.30 -3.80
C TRP A 73 6.99 -0.11 -3.99
N GLY A 74 6.41 -0.70 -2.93
CA GLY A 74 5.83 -2.04 -2.99
C GLY A 74 4.68 -2.16 -3.97
N ALA A 75 3.80 -1.15 -4.03
CA ALA A 75 2.70 -1.10 -4.99
C ALA A 75 3.20 -1.07 -6.44
N MET A 76 4.24 -0.28 -6.71
CA MET A 76 4.88 -0.24 -8.04
C MET A 76 5.47 -1.60 -8.42
N GLY A 77 6.13 -2.30 -7.49
CA GLY A 77 6.64 -3.65 -7.72
C GLY A 77 5.54 -4.65 -8.08
N ALA A 78 4.39 -4.58 -7.39
CA ALA A 78 3.23 -5.40 -7.73
C ALA A 78 2.68 -5.11 -9.14
N ALA A 79 2.63 -3.83 -9.53
CA ALA A 79 2.23 -3.44 -10.89
C ALA A 79 3.17 -3.97 -11.96
N MET A 80 4.49 -3.88 -11.72
CA MET A 80 5.51 -4.41 -12.63
C MET A 80 5.37 -5.92 -12.81
N ALA A 81 5.19 -6.68 -11.73
CA ALA A 81 4.99 -8.12 -11.79
C ALA A 81 3.73 -8.50 -12.60
N CYS A 82 2.63 -7.79 -12.39
CA CYS A 82 1.40 -7.99 -13.17
C CYS A 82 1.59 -7.66 -14.66
N PHE A 83 2.31 -6.59 -14.96
CA PHE A 83 2.62 -6.19 -16.34
C PHE A 83 3.49 -7.23 -17.04
N GLU A 84 4.57 -7.69 -16.42
CA GLU A 84 5.48 -8.69 -16.98
C GLU A 84 4.76 -10.01 -17.27
N GLU A 85 3.90 -10.48 -16.34
CA GLU A 85 3.07 -11.68 -16.53
C GLU A 85 2.11 -11.51 -17.71
N ALA A 86 1.42 -10.37 -17.78
CA ALA A 86 0.49 -10.07 -18.88
C ALA A 86 1.20 -9.97 -20.23
N LEU A 87 2.37 -9.33 -20.28
CA LEU A 87 3.20 -9.20 -21.47
C LEU A 87 3.65 -10.59 -21.97
N ALA A 88 4.25 -11.40 -21.10
CA ALA A 88 4.71 -12.74 -21.44
C ALA A 88 3.56 -13.63 -21.95
N TYR A 89 2.42 -13.60 -21.28
CA TYR A 89 1.22 -14.33 -21.70
C TYR A 89 0.73 -13.86 -23.09
N SER A 90 0.72 -12.56 -23.34
CA SER A 90 0.26 -11.99 -24.62
C SER A 90 1.11 -12.41 -25.83
N GLN A 91 2.39 -12.69 -25.59
CA GLN A 91 3.34 -13.12 -26.60
C GLN A 91 3.26 -14.63 -26.93
N GLN A 92 2.60 -15.41 -26.08
CA GLN A 92 2.51 -16.87 -26.21
C GLN A 92 1.09 -17.33 -26.56
N ARG A 93 0.06 -16.70 -25.99
CA ARG A 93 -1.32 -17.10 -26.19
C ARG A 93 -1.78 -16.80 -27.61
N VAL A 94 -2.19 -17.85 -28.33
CA VAL A 94 -2.76 -17.73 -29.68
C VAL A 94 -4.29 -17.71 -29.60
N MET A 95 -4.90 -16.76 -30.27
CA MET A 95 -6.34 -16.67 -30.54
C MET A 95 -6.53 -16.08 -31.93
N PHE A 96 -7.53 -16.56 -32.67
CA PHE A 96 -7.78 -16.12 -34.06
C PHE A 96 -6.51 -16.15 -34.92
N ASP A 97 -5.80 -17.29 -34.89
CA ASP A 97 -4.59 -17.62 -35.68
C ASP A 97 -3.36 -16.73 -35.47
N LYS A 98 -3.34 -15.90 -34.42
CA LYS A 98 -2.16 -15.12 -34.04
C LYS A 98 -2.03 -14.94 -32.54
N VAL A 99 -0.83 -14.61 -32.09
CA VAL A 99 -0.60 -14.25 -30.66
C VAL A 99 -1.41 -13.03 -30.28
N ILE A 100 -2.02 -13.06 -29.08
CA ILE A 100 -2.95 -12.00 -28.66
C ILE A 100 -2.26 -10.63 -28.54
N GLY A 101 -0.96 -10.58 -28.23
CA GLY A 101 -0.16 -9.35 -28.23
C GLY A 101 -0.06 -8.67 -29.62
N GLY A 102 -0.42 -9.36 -30.70
CA GLY A 102 -0.52 -8.79 -32.04
C GLY A 102 -1.82 -8.03 -32.33
N PHE A 103 -2.79 -8.01 -31.41
CA PHE A 103 -4.02 -7.23 -31.58
C PHE A 103 -3.84 -5.82 -31.02
N GLN A 104 -4.30 -4.81 -31.75
CA GLN A 104 -4.17 -3.40 -31.38
C GLN A 104 -4.71 -3.12 -29.97
N ILE A 105 -5.86 -3.71 -29.60
CA ILE A 105 -6.46 -3.50 -28.28
C ILE A 105 -5.56 -3.98 -27.14
N GLN A 106 -4.77 -5.04 -27.34
CA GLN A 106 -3.83 -5.53 -26.33
C GLN A 106 -2.57 -4.65 -26.29
N GLN A 107 -2.11 -4.20 -27.46
CA GLN A 107 -0.97 -3.28 -27.54
C GLN A 107 -1.26 -1.94 -26.85
N VAL A 108 -2.46 -1.38 -27.03
CA VAL A 108 -2.89 -0.16 -26.34
C VAL A 108 -2.88 -0.38 -24.81
N ARG A 109 -3.46 -1.47 -24.32
CA ARG A 109 -3.45 -1.79 -22.89
C ARG A 109 -2.04 -1.93 -22.32
N LEU A 110 -1.17 -2.64 -23.01
CA LEU A 110 0.22 -2.81 -22.59
C LEU A 110 0.98 -1.48 -22.59
N ALA A 111 0.75 -0.63 -23.58
CA ALA A 111 1.35 0.70 -23.65
C ALA A 111 0.88 1.61 -22.50
N ASP A 112 -0.42 1.58 -22.19
CA ASP A 112 -1.01 2.33 -21.07
C ASP A 112 -0.42 1.86 -19.73
N MET A 113 -0.39 0.55 -19.49
CA MET A 113 0.21 -0.01 -18.27
C MET A 113 1.68 0.38 -18.13
N LEU A 114 2.48 0.27 -19.19
CA LEU A 114 3.89 0.66 -19.16
C LEU A 114 4.07 2.15 -18.87
N THR A 115 3.25 2.99 -19.49
CA THR A 115 3.29 4.44 -19.30
C THR A 115 3.04 4.79 -17.81
N GLU A 116 2.02 4.20 -17.20
CA GLU A 116 1.69 4.45 -15.80
C GLU A 116 2.78 3.92 -14.83
N ILE A 117 3.38 2.76 -15.14
CA ILE A 117 4.53 2.24 -14.37
C ILE A 117 5.71 3.21 -14.42
N VAL A 118 6.08 3.70 -15.61
CA VAL A 118 7.21 4.64 -15.76
C VAL A 118 6.95 5.93 -14.99
N LYS A 119 5.74 6.48 -15.04
CA LYS A 119 5.34 7.65 -14.25
C LYS A 119 5.50 7.39 -12.74
N ALA A 120 5.04 6.24 -12.25
CA ALA A 120 5.16 5.85 -10.85
C ALA A 120 6.64 5.65 -10.43
N GLN A 121 7.48 5.09 -11.30
CA GLN A 121 8.92 4.97 -11.08
C GLN A 121 9.59 6.34 -10.91
N LEU A 122 9.26 7.29 -11.78
CA LEU A 122 9.79 8.66 -11.70
C LEU A 122 9.33 9.38 -10.43
N VAL A 123 8.06 9.23 -10.03
CA VAL A 123 7.54 9.77 -8.76
C VAL A 123 8.28 9.17 -7.57
N SER A 124 8.45 7.85 -7.53
CA SER A 124 9.15 7.16 -6.45
C SER A 124 10.62 7.52 -6.37
N LEU A 125 11.31 7.60 -7.51
CA LEU A 125 12.71 8.01 -7.60
C LEU A 125 12.89 9.44 -7.09
N HIS A 126 12.01 10.37 -7.52
CA HIS A 126 12.06 11.75 -7.06
C HIS A 126 11.82 11.83 -5.54
N LEU A 127 10.83 11.10 -5.04
CA LEU A 127 10.55 11.04 -3.60
C LEU A 127 11.72 10.46 -2.80
N GLY A 128 12.43 9.45 -3.34
CA GLY A 128 13.65 8.92 -2.76
C GLY A 128 14.75 9.97 -2.63
N ARG A 129 14.98 10.74 -3.70
CA ARG A 129 15.96 11.86 -3.68
C ARG A 129 15.59 12.92 -2.65
N LEU A 130 14.33 13.28 -2.51
CA LEU A 130 13.86 14.21 -1.48
C LEU A 130 14.07 13.64 -0.06
N LYS A 131 13.88 12.33 0.12
CA LYS A 131 14.16 11.65 1.39
C LYS A 131 15.64 11.71 1.74
N ASP A 132 16.52 11.39 0.80
CA ASP A 132 17.99 11.42 0.99
C ASP A 132 18.47 12.84 1.30
N ALA A 133 17.87 13.85 0.67
CA ALA A 133 18.15 15.26 0.93
C ALA A 133 17.52 15.78 2.25
N GLY A 134 16.74 14.99 2.97
CA GLY A 134 16.05 15.42 4.20
C GLY A 134 14.92 16.43 4.00
N THR A 135 14.43 16.58 2.76
CA THR A 135 13.40 17.58 2.38
C THR A 135 12.04 16.97 2.05
N MET A 136 11.91 15.64 2.19
CA MET A 136 10.65 14.92 1.96
C MET A 136 9.58 15.35 2.96
N THR A 137 8.39 15.70 2.45
CA THR A 137 7.24 16.08 3.27
C THR A 137 6.17 14.96 3.32
N PRO A 138 5.33 14.91 4.40
CA PRO A 138 4.23 13.95 4.48
C PRO A 138 3.23 14.05 3.32
N GLN A 139 3.03 15.23 2.75
CA GLN A 139 2.14 15.45 1.60
C GLN A 139 2.69 14.79 0.34
N GLN A 140 3.99 14.89 0.10
CA GLN A 140 4.66 14.22 -1.03
C GLN A 140 4.59 12.71 -0.90
N VAL A 141 4.73 12.16 0.32
CA VAL A 141 4.53 10.74 0.60
C VAL A 141 3.09 10.32 0.33
N SER A 142 2.11 11.14 0.77
CA SER A 142 0.68 10.89 0.51
C SER A 142 0.38 10.89 -0.98
N LEU A 143 0.97 11.79 -1.75
CA LEU A 143 0.84 11.84 -3.21
C LEU A 143 1.35 10.54 -3.84
N ALA A 144 2.57 10.12 -3.50
CA ALA A 144 3.18 8.93 -4.06
C ALA A 144 2.39 7.65 -3.69
N LYS A 145 2.01 7.49 -2.40
CA LYS A 145 1.22 6.34 -1.96
C LYS A 145 -0.13 6.30 -2.69
N ARG A 146 -0.84 7.41 -2.73
CA ARG A 146 -2.14 7.51 -3.42
C ARG A 146 -2.03 7.17 -4.89
N ASN A 147 -1.07 7.78 -5.61
CA ASN A 147 -0.88 7.57 -7.04
C ASN A 147 -0.48 6.13 -7.35
N ASN A 148 0.56 5.62 -6.70
CA ASN A 148 1.15 4.33 -7.05
C ASN A 148 0.24 3.15 -6.70
N VAL A 149 -0.52 3.24 -5.60
CA VAL A 149 -1.46 2.19 -5.22
C VAL A 149 -2.67 2.16 -6.15
N SER A 150 -3.24 3.31 -6.52
CA SER A 150 -4.34 3.37 -7.50
C SER A 150 -3.89 2.79 -8.85
N MET A 151 -2.78 3.27 -9.37
CA MET A 151 -2.17 2.76 -10.60
C MET A 151 -1.95 1.25 -10.56
N ALA A 152 -1.38 0.73 -9.46
CA ALA A 152 -1.11 -0.70 -9.31
C ALA A 152 -2.40 -1.53 -9.30
N THR A 153 -3.44 -1.04 -8.65
CA THR A 153 -4.76 -1.69 -8.62
C THR A 153 -5.35 -1.79 -10.02
N ASP A 154 -5.27 -0.70 -10.80
CA ASP A 154 -5.77 -0.67 -12.19
C ASP A 154 -4.96 -1.61 -13.08
N ILE A 155 -3.63 -1.62 -12.96
CA ILE A 155 -2.76 -2.51 -13.73
C ILE A 155 -3.00 -3.98 -13.38
N ALA A 156 -3.15 -4.33 -12.10
CA ALA A 156 -3.45 -5.71 -11.70
C ALA A 156 -4.78 -6.19 -12.28
N ARG A 157 -5.80 -5.31 -12.32
CA ARG A 157 -7.09 -5.59 -12.95
C ARG A 157 -6.96 -5.80 -14.46
N GLU A 158 -6.21 -4.93 -15.16
CA GLU A 158 -6.01 -5.07 -16.61
C GLU A 158 -5.17 -6.31 -16.95
N ALA A 159 -4.13 -6.62 -16.18
CA ALA A 159 -3.36 -7.84 -16.34
C ALA A 159 -4.25 -9.09 -16.18
N ARG A 160 -5.03 -9.17 -15.10
CA ARG A 160 -6.00 -10.25 -14.90
C ARG A 160 -6.98 -10.36 -16.08
N ARG A 161 -7.45 -9.21 -16.60
CA ARG A 161 -8.37 -9.17 -17.75
C ARG A 161 -7.72 -9.67 -19.03
N LEU A 162 -6.45 -9.31 -19.29
CA LEU A 162 -5.68 -9.75 -20.46
C LEU A 162 -5.46 -11.27 -20.45
N LEU A 163 -5.24 -11.87 -19.28
CA LEU A 163 -5.12 -13.32 -19.13
C LEU A 163 -6.45 -14.07 -19.34
N GLY A 164 -7.58 -13.39 -19.43
CA GLY A 164 -8.89 -14.02 -19.62
C GLY A 164 -9.28 -14.93 -18.45
N ALA A 165 -9.78 -16.15 -18.75
CA ALA A 165 -10.13 -17.12 -17.74
C ALA A 165 -8.92 -17.58 -16.90
N ASN A 166 -7.73 -17.65 -17.48
CA ASN A 166 -6.51 -18.00 -16.76
C ASN A 166 -6.17 -16.98 -15.67
N GLY A 167 -6.57 -15.72 -15.82
CA GLY A 167 -6.31 -14.67 -14.87
C GLY A 167 -6.98 -14.82 -13.50
N ILE A 168 -7.88 -15.81 -13.33
CA ILE A 168 -8.48 -16.15 -12.02
C ILE A 168 -7.88 -17.38 -11.37
N LEU A 169 -6.94 -18.06 -12.05
CA LEU A 169 -6.28 -19.27 -11.54
C LEU A 169 -5.11 -18.90 -10.62
N ALA A 170 -4.87 -19.76 -9.62
CA ALA A 170 -3.76 -19.58 -8.68
C ALA A 170 -2.36 -19.73 -9.32
N GLU A 171 -2.27 -20.28 -10.52
CA GLU A 171 -1.05 -20.38 -11.32
C GLU A 171 -0.51 -19.01 -11.75
N TYR A 172 -1.42 -18.03 -11.89
CA TYR A 172 -1.10 -16.67 -12.28
C TYR A 172 -1.18 -15.72 -11.09
N SER A 173 -0.33 -14.71 -11.07
CA SER A 173 -0.18 -13.84 -9.90
C SER A 173 -1.12 -12.63 -9.91
N ALA A 174 -1.63 -12.23 -11.06
CA ALA A 174 -2.41 -11.00 -11.24
C ALA A 174 -3.62 -10.91 -10.28
N MET A 175 -4.41 -12.01 -10.13
CA MET A 175 -5.57 -12.03 -9.22
C MET A 175 -5.16 -11.91 -7.75
N ARG A 176 -4.04 -12.53 -7.36
CA ARG A 176 -3.48 -12.41 -6.00
C ARG A 176 -3.04 -10.97 -5.73
N HIS A 177 -2.33 -10.33 -6.67
CA HIS A 177 -1.94 -8.93 -6.54
C HIS A 177 -3.16 -8.00 -6.49
N MET A 178 -4.17 -8.25 -7.34
CA MET A 178 -5.41 -7.50 -7.33
C MET A 178 -6.09 -7.56 -5.95
N ALA A 179 -6.25 -8.78 -5.38
CA ALA A 179 -6.82 -8.94 -4.05
C ALA A 179 -5.97 -8.28 -2.94
N ASN A 180 -4.64 -8.41 -3.01
CA ASN A 180 -3.72 -7.82 -2.02
C ASN A 180 -3.71 -6.29 -2.08
N LEU A 181 -3.82 -5.70 -3.26
CA LEU A 181 -3.83 -4.25 -3.44
C LEU A 181 -5.07 -3.59 -2.84
N GLU A 182 -6.17 -4.29 -2.65
CA GLU A 182 -7.33 -3.78 -1.91
C GLU A 182 -6.99 -3.46 -0.43
N SER A 183 -6.18 -4.31 0.22
CA SER A 183 -5.64 -3.97 1.55
C SER A 183 -4.69 -2.78 1.48
N VAL A 184 -3.80 -2.75 0.50
CA VAL A 184 -2.83 -1.66 0.31
C VAL A 184 -3.54 -0.32 0.03
N TYR A 185 -4.66 -0.36 -0.69
CA TYR A 185 -5.53 0.80 -0.94
C TYR A 185 -6.15 1.35 0.34
N THR A 186 -6.39 0.46 1.32
CA THR A 186 -7.14 0.76 2.54
C THR A 186 -6.25 1.11 3.73
N TYR A 187 -5.16 0.37 3.96
CA TYR A 187 -4.32 0.57 5.15
C TYR A 187 -3.29 1.70 4.97
N GLU A 188 -2.59 2.05 6.05
CA GLU A 188 -1.59 3.12 6.09
C GLU A 188 -2.15 4.49 5.63
N GLY A 189 -3.41 4.74 5.98
CA GLY A 189 -4.23 5.80 5.43
C GLY A 189 -4.94 5.34 4.16
N THR A 190 -6.27 5.43 4.16
CA THR A 190 -7.06 5.09 2.97
C THR A 190 -6.73 6.03 1.82
N HIS A 191 -7.06 5.63 0.61
CA HIS A 191 -6.93 6.47 -0.58
C HIS A 191 -7.61 7.84 -0.38
N ASP A 192 -8.78 7.84 0.28
CA ASP A 192 -9.53 9.07 0.54
C ASP A 192 -8.83 9.96 1.57
N VAL A 193 -8.28 9.39 2.64
CA VAL A 193 -7.47 10.15 3.61
C VAL A 193 -6.29 10.83 2.94
N HIS A 194 -5.59 10.16 2.03
CA HIS A 194 -4.51 10.78 1.25
C HIS A 194 -5.03 11.88 0.33
N SER A 195 -6.22 11.72 -0.25
CA SER A 195 -6.88 12.75 -1.06
C SER A 195 -7.19 13.99 -0.23
N LEU A 196 -7.69 13.82 1.00
CA LEU A 196 -7.96 14.92 1.93
C LEU A 196 -6.67 15.65 2.36
N ILE A 197 -5.60 14.90 2.65
CA ILE A 197 -4.28 15.50 2.98
C ILE A 197 -3.79 16.39 1.83
N LEU A 198 -3.91 15.91 0.59
CA LEU A 198 -3.51 16.67 -0.59
C LEU A 198 -4.45 17.85 -0.85
N GLY A 199 -5.75 17.65 -0.74
CA GLY A 199 -6.76 18.69 -0.88
C GLY A 199 -6.51 19.85 0.08
N GLN A 200 -6.24 19.54 1.34
CA GLN A 200 -5.88 20.54 2.34
C GLN A 200 -4.57 21.25 1.98
N ALA A 201 -3.56 20.54 1.50
CA ALA A 201 -2.29 21.14 1.13
C ALA A 201 -2.41 22.12 -0.07
N VAL A 202 -3.30 21.82 -1.01
CA VAL A 202 -3.53 22.63 -2.21
C VAL A 202 -4.42 23.85 -1.92
N THR A 203 -5.47 23.65 -1.10
CA THR A 203 -6.48 24.70 -0.84
C THR A 203 -6.15 25.58 0.38
N GLY A 204 -5.32 25.10 1.29
CA GLY A 204 -5.10 25.72 2.60
C GLY A 204 -6.26 25.55 3.59
N LEU A 205 -7.33 24.84 3.20
CA LEU A 205 -8.52 24.62 4.02
C LEU A 205 -8.50 23.23 4.67
N SER A 206 -8.82 23.16 5.97
CA SER A 206 -8.87 21.88 6.68
C SER A 206 -10.01 21.00 6.15
N ALA A 207 -9.66 19.75 5.78
CA ALA A 207 -10.62 18.74 5.37
C ALA A 207 -11.11 17.85 6.54
N PHE A 208 -10.54 18.01 7.73
CA PHE A 208 -10.78 17.15 8.90
C PHE A 208 -11.52 17.87 10.04
N LYS A 209 -11.99 19.09 9.80
CA LYS A 209 -12.72 19.89 10.80
C LYS A 209 -13.94 20.53 10.16
#